data_5c70012eab3cbecdb22d4a7a23661fc9
#
_entry.id   5c70012eab3cbecdb22d4a7a23661fc9
#
_cell.length_a   1.000
_cell.length_b   1.000
_cell.length_c   1.000
_cell.angle_alpha   90.00
_cell.angle_beta   90.00
_cell.angle_gamma   90.00
#
_symmetry.space_group_name_H-M   'P 1'
#
loop_
_entity.id
_entity.type
_entity.pdbx_description
1 polymer ?
#
loop_
_entity_poly.entity_id
_entity_poly.type
_entity_poly.pdbx_seq_one_letter_code
_entity_poly.pdbx_strand_id
1 'polypeptide(L)'
;MQSDIFTEDFKTEPYWWEKSPRPDIKAPVVPENIDVAIVGAGYTGLSAALVLARAGRSVLIFDAEDAGWGCSTRNGGQISRSIKPGYEQLTRRYGANTAFEILREGTRAQEWVADFVASENIPCDFAIPGKFTGAHNPAQFEAMARAAANQPEGLEEPLQVIPRECSIRGCWNGYARLA
;
A
#
# COMPACT_ATOMS: atom_id res chain seq x y z
N MET A 1 29.53 19.40 -10.06
CA MET A 1 28.88 20.28 -9.07
C MET A 1 28.14 19.37 -8.11
N GLN A 2 28.69 19.14 -6.93
CA GLN A 2 27.92 18.53 -5.84
C GLN A 2 26.87 19.56 -5.45
N SER A 3 25.58 19.21 -5.55
CA SER A 3 24.52 20.14 -5.20
C SER A 3 24.46 20.27 -3.68
N ASP A 4 24.57 21.47 -3.13
CA ASP A 4 24.38 21.80 -1.71
C ASP A 4 22.95 21.51 -1.17
N ILE A 5 22.18 20.70 -1.92
CA ILE A 5 20.78 20.36 -1.60
C ILE A 5 20.71 19.21 -0.61
N PHE A 6 21.70 18.35 -0.59
CA PHE A 6 21.73 17.16 0.26
C PHE A 6 22.59 17.39 1.51
N THR A 7 22.14 16.81 2.62
CA THR A 7 22.91 16.75 3.85
C THR A 7 24.10 15.78 3.71
N GLU A 8 25.12 15.92 4.57
CA GLU A 8 26.32 15.08 4.52
C GLU A 8 26.01 13.59 4.77
N ASP A 9 24.93 13.31 5.48
CA ASP A 9 24.44 11.96 5.80
C ASP A 9 23.40 11.44 4.81
N PHE A 10 23.19 12.12 3.67
CA PHE A 10 22.24 11.67 2.63
C PHE A 10 22.66 10.31 2.07
N LYS A 11 21.68 9.39 2.06
CA LYS A 11 21.84 8.03 1.52
C LYS A 11 20.98 7.83 0.28
N THR A 12 21.52 7.13 -0.71
CA THR A 12 20.79 6.72 -1.93
C THR A 12 20.09 5.38 -1.77
N GLU A 13 20.44 4.63 -0.73
CA GLU A 13 19.86 3.33 -0.45
C GLU A 13 18.41 3.42 0.02
N PRO A 14 17.58 2.39 -0.24
CA PRO A 14 16.22 2.33 0.26
C PRO A 14 16.16 2.38 1.80
N TYR A 15 15.32 3.26 2.34
CA TYR A 15 15.12 3.40 3.79
C TYR A 15 14.76 2.06 4.48
N TRP A 16 13.92 1.25 3.85
CA TRP A 16 13.47 -0.01 4.45
C TRP A 16 14.57 -1.04 4.62
N TRP A 17 15.68 -0.92 3.91
CA TRP A 17 16.83 -1.82 4.08
C TRP A 17 17.58 -1.58 5.41
N GLU A 18 17.44 -0.40 6.01
CA GLU A 18 17.98 -0.16 7.35
C GLU A 18 17.18 -0.92 8.43
N LYS A 19 15.87 -1.07 8.23
CA LYS A 19 14.96 -1.78 9.14
C LYS A 19 14.95 -3.30 8.91
N SER A 20 15.08 -3.71 7.67
CA SER A 20 15.10 -5.12 7.25
C SER A 20 16.34 -5.37 6.40
N PRO A 21 17.47 -5.70 7.03
CA PRO A 21 18.70 -6.02 6.31
C PRO A 21 18.47 -7.14 5.31
N ARG A 22 19.00 -6.96 4.11
CA ARG A 22 18.85 -7.95 3.04
C ARG A 22 19.62 -9.22 3.39
N PRO A 23 19.06 -10.40 3.10
CA PRO A 23 19.82 -11.63 3.18
C PRO A 23 20.92 -11.63 2.10
N ASP A 24 22.05 -12.24 2.42
CA ASP A 24 23.10 -12.51 1.43
C ASP A 24 22.63 -13.63 0.48
N ILE A 25 22.03 -13.23 -0.62
CA ILE A 25 21.52 -14.15 -1.64
C ILE A 25 22.63 -14.42 -2.65
N LYS A 26 23.22 -15.60 -2.59
CA LYS A 26 24.14 -16.05 -3.65
C LYS A 26 23.33 -16.29 -4.92
N ALA A 27 23.81 -15.71 -6.02
CA ALA A 27 23.21 -15.97 -7.33
C ALA A 27 23.22 -17.48 -7.62
N PRO A 28 22.06 -18.08 -7.92
CA PRO A 28 22.03 -19.51 -8.26
C PRO A 28 22.65 -19.74 -9.62
N VAL A 29 23.12 -20.98 -9.84
CA VAL A 29 23.48 -21.41 -11.19
C VAL A 29 22.21 -21.40 -12.04
N VAL A 30 22.27 -20.71 -13.17
CA VAL A 30 21.12 -20.65 -14.10
C VAL A 30 20.94 -22.00 -14.75
N PRO A 31 19.81 -22.70 -14.56
CA PRO A 31 19.56 -23.99 -15.19
C PRO A 31 19.32 -23.82 -16.70
N GLU A 32 19.59 -24.86 -17.48
CA GLU A 32 19.34 -24.84 -18.92
C GLU A 32 17.85 -24.71 -19.28
N ASN A 33 16.97 -25.25 -18.43
CA ASN A 33 15.54 -25.26 -18.65
C ASN A 33 14.82 -24.86 -17.37
N ILE A 34 13.86 -23.96 -17.50
CA ILE A 34 12.93 -23.53 -16.45
C ILE A 34 11.54 -23.36 -17.05
N ASP A 35 10.49 -23.53 -16.24
CA ASP A 35 9.12 -23.31 -16.72
C ASP A 35 8.85 -21.82 -16.94
N VAL A 36 9.31 -20.96 -16.01
CA VAL A 36 9.01 -19.53 -16.04
C VAL A 36 10.23 -18.69 -15.62
N ALA A 37 10.63 -17.78 -16.50
CA ALA A 37 11.58 -16.71 -16.20
C ALA A 37 10.83 -15.42 -15.91
N ILE A 38 11.12 -14.77 -14.78
CA ILE A 38 10.53 -13.49 -14.38
C ILE A 38 11.61 -12.42 -14.41
N VAL A 39 11.32 -11.30 -15.04
CA VAL A 39 12.21 -10.13 -15.03
C VAL A 39 11.66 -9.10 -14.06
N GLY A 40 12.46 -8.77 -13.05
CA GLY A 40 12.13 -7.85 -11.97
C GLY A 40 11.80 -8.54 -10.64
N ALA A 41 12.59 -8.26 -9.61
CA ALA A 41 12.42 -8.78 -8.24
C ALA A 41 11.73 -7.77 -7.31
N GLY A 42 10.76 -7.00 -7.83
CA GLY A 42 9.85 -6.17 -7.04
C GLY A 42 8.61 -6.95 -6.58
N TYR A 43 7.65 -6.29 -5.95
CA TYR A 43 6.43 -6.92 -5.43
C TYR A 43 5.72 -7.79 -6.46
N THR A 44 5.57 -7.31 -7.69
CA THR A 44 4.86 -8.04 -8.75
C THR A 44 5.58 -9.34 -9.12
N GLY A 45 6.91 -9.26 -9.35
CA GLY A 45 7.69 -10.43 -9.74
C GLY A 45 7.78 -11.46 -8.63
N LEU A 46 8.00 -11.02 -7.39
CA LEU A 46 8.06 -11.91 -6.22
C LEU A 46 6.70 -12.57 -5.95
N SER A 47 5.59 -11.84 -6.05
CA SER A 47 4.25 -12.39 -5.88
C SER A 47 3.93 -13.42 -6.95
N ALA A 48 4.25 -13.14 -8.21
CA ALA A 48 4.08 -14.08 -9.31
C ALA A 48 4.93 -15.35 -9.10
N ALA A 49 6.20 -15.19 -8.73
CA ALA A 49 7.11 -16.31 -8.46
C ALA A 49 6.58 -17.21 -7.33
N LEU A 50 6.09 -16.62 -6.25
CA LEU A 50 5.54 -17.36 -5.11
C LEU A 50 4.34 -18.21 -5.52
N VAL A 51 3.40 -17.65 -6.27
CA VAL A 51 2.22 -18.38 -6.78
C VAL A 51 2.63 -19.52 -7.69
N LEU A 52 3.55 -19.27 -8.62
CA LEU A 52 4.02 -20.28 -9.58
C LEU A 52 4.82 -21.41 -8.90
N ALA A 53 5.70 -21.06 -7.98
CA ALA A 53 6.47 -22.04 -7.21
C ALA A 53 5.55 -22.95 -6.35
N ARG A 54 4.53 -22.38 -5.73
CA ARG A 54 3.49 -23.13 -4.98
C ARG A 54 2.67 -24.05 -5.89
N ALA A 55 2.52 -23.68 -7.15
CA ALA A 55 1.90 -24.53 -8.16
C ALA A 55 2.87 -25.58 -8.75
N GLY A 56 4.06 -25.75 -8.18
CA GLY A 56 5.06 -26.75 -8.59
C GLY A 56 5.81 -26.39 -9.86
N ARG A 57 5.81 -25.11 -10.27
CA ARG A 57 6.60 -24.66 -11.43
C ARG A 57 8.03 -24.32 -11.02
N SER A 58 8.97 -24.63 -11.88
CA SER A 58 10.33 -24.13 -11.74
C SER A 58 10.40 -22.66 -12.19
N VAL A 59 10.80 -21.78 -11.26
CA VAL A 59 10.80 -20.34 -11.49
C VAL A 59 12.17 -19.76 -11.20
N LEU A 60 12.64 -18.85 -12.06
CA LEU A 60 13.83 -18.06 -11.82
C LEU A 60 13.51 -16.58 -12.02
N ILE A 61 13.95 -15.76 -11.08
CA ILE A 61 13.78 -14.30 -11.14
C ILE A 61 15.13 -13.68 -11.49
N PHE A 62 15.11 -12.78 -12.46
CA PHE A 62 16.24 -11.97 -12.86
C PHE A 62 15.96 -10.51 -12.52
N ASP A 63 16.93 -9.83 -11.92
CA ASP A 63 16.89 -8.39 -11.71
C ASP A 63 18.24 -7.79 -12.08
N ALA A 64 18.27 -6.55 -12.53
CA ALA A 64 19.51 -5.85 -12.83
C ALA A 64 20.22 -5.38 -11.56
N GLU A 65 19.46 -5.25 -10.48
CA GLU A 65 19.88 -4.79 -9.15
C GLU A 65 19.47 -5.82 -8.09
N ASP A 66 19.71 -5.52 -6.85
CA ASP A 66 19.24 -6.33 -5.74
C ASP A 66 17.70 -6.37 -5.64
N ALA A 67 17.16 -7.47 -5.12
CA ALA A 67 15.73 -7.64 -4.97
C ALA A 67 15.10 -6.46 -4.20
N GLY A 68 14.07 -5.85 -4.79
CA GLY A 68 13.36 -4.73 -4.23
C GLY A 68 14.08 -3.37 -4.37
N TRP A 69 15.18 -3.26 -5.08
CA TRP A 69 15.91 -1.99 -5.28
C TRP A 69 15.02 -0.84 -5.76
N GLY A 70 14.04 -1.13 -6.60
CA GLY A 70 13.13 -0.13 -7.18
C GLY A 70 12.09 0.39 -6.20
N CYS A 71 10.90 0.71 -6.70
CA CYS A 71 9.78 1.31 -5.95
C CYS A 71 9.29 0.44 -4.79
N SER A 72 9.52 -0.87 -4.81
CA SER A 72 9.05 -1.78 -3.77
C SER A 72 9.65 -1.51 -2.39
N THR A 73 10.82 -0.90 -2.30
CA THR A 73 11.45 -0.49 -1.04
C THR A 73 11.65 1.01 -0.91
N ARG A 74 11.16 1.80 -1.88
CA ARG A 74 11.26 3.27 -1.91
C ARG A 74 9.89 3.94 -1.77
N ASN A 75 8.98 3.32 -1.03
CA ASN A 75 7.64 3.85 -0.77
C ASN A 75 7.45 4.15 0.71
N GLY A 76 6.34 4.79 1.07
CA GLY A 76 6.04 5.15 2.46
C GLY A 76 5.55 4.01 3.34
N GLY A 77 5.46 2.78 2.83
CA GLY A 77 4.96 1.62 3.57
C GLY A 77 3.46 1.70 3.92
N GLN A 78 2.72 2.60 3.29
CA GLN A 78 1.30 2.79 3.58
C GLN A 78 0.44 1.87 2.71
N ILE A 79 -0.40 1.07 3.36
CA ILE A 79 -1.39 0.21 2.71
C ILE A 79 -2.76 0.83 2.92
N SER A 80 -3.50 1.09 1.84
CA SER A 80 -4.79 1.75 1.88
C SER A 80 -5.75 1.11 0.88
N ARG A 81 -7.01 0.96 1.29
CA ARG A 81 -8.10 0.56 0.38
C ARG A 81 -8.55 1.66 -0.57
N SER A 82 -8.06 2.89 -0.37
CA SER A 82 -8.49 4.03 -1.17
C SER A 82 -8.02 3.92 -2.62
N ILE A 83 -8.97 3.91 -3.54
CA ILE A 83 -8.73 3.97 -4.98
C ILE A 83 -9.09 5.36 -5.49
N LYS A 84 -8.30 5.88 -6.41
CA LYS A 84 -8.58 7.13 -7.11
C LYS A 84 -8.72 6.87 -8.62
N PRO A 85 -9.67 7.55 -9.25
CA PRO A 85 -10.60 8.53 -8.72
C PRO A 85 -11.70 7.91 -7.84
N GLY A 86 -12.42 8.74 -7.06
CA GLY A 86 -13.50 8.30 -6.19
C GLY A 86 -14.77 7.85 -6.93
N TYR A 87 -15.76 7.34 -6.18
CA TYR A 87 -16.97 6.69 -6.68
C TYR A 87 -17.73 7.47 -7.76
N GLU A 88 -18.01 8.75 -7.52
CA GLU A 88 -18.74 9.57 -8.51
C GLU A 88 -18.02 9.68 -9.86
N GLN A 89 -16.70 9.83 -9.84
CA GLN A 89 -15.92 9.95 -11.07
C GLN A 89 -15.78 8.61 -11.78
N LEU A 90 -15.64 7.52 -11.04
CA LEU A 90 -15.66 6.17 -11.58
C LEU A 90 -17.03 5.86 -12.19
N THR A 91 -18.13 6.23 -11.50
CA THR A 91 -19.50 6.02 -11.98
C THR A 91 -19.76 6.75 -13.30
N ARG A 92 -19.31 7.99 -13.42
CA ARG A 92 -19.41 8.75 -14.67
C ARG A 92 -18.65 8.11 -15.82
N ARG A 93 -17.54 7.44 -15.53
CA ARG A 93 -16.65 6.86 -16.55
C ARG A 93 -17.04 5.43 -16.94
N TYR A 94 -17.48 4.63 -15.98
CA TYR A 94 -17.65 3.18 -16.15
C TYR A 94 -19.02 2.66 -15.75
N GLY A 95 -19.92 3.51 -15.26
CA GLY A 95 -21.20 3.09 -14.68
C GLY A 95 -21.09 2.67 -13.22
N ALA A 96 -22.24 2.69 -12.49
CA ALA A 96 -22.28 2.47 -11.05
C ALA A 96 -21.76 1.09 -10.62
N ASN A 97 -22.17 0.04 -11.32
CA ASN A 97 -21.75 -1.33 -10.99
C ASN A 97 -20.24 -1.51 -11.09
N THR A 98 -19.63 -1.05 -12.18
CA THR A 98 -18.18 -1.16 -12.38
C THR A 98 -17.42 -0.29 -11.35
N ALA A 99 -17.92 0.92 -11.05
CA ALA A 99 -17.36 1.79 -10.03
C ALA A 99 -17.35 1.13 -8.65
N PHE A 100 -18.47 0.49 -8.30
CA PHE A 100 -18.61 -0.28 -7.06
C PHE A 100 -17.59 -1.42 -6.97
N GLU A 101 -17.49 -2.23 -8.03
CA GLU A 101 -16.55 -3.37 -8.04
C GLU A 101 -15.09 -2.91 -7.95
N ILE A 102 -14.72 -1.81 -8.62
CA ILE A 102 -13.36 -1.25 -8.53
C ILE A 102 -13.04 -0.84 -7.08
N LEU A 103 -13.95 -0.14 -6.40
CA LEU A 103 -13.71 0.28 -5.01
C LEU A 103 -13.72 -0.90 -4.03
N ARG A 104 -14.61 -1.88 -4.26
CA ARG A 104 -14.65 -3.11 -3.48
C ARG A 104 -13.34 -3.90 -3.59
N GLU A 105 -12.73 -3.91 -4.76
CA GLU A 105 -11.44 -4.56 -4.97
C GLU A 105 -10.32 -3.90 -4.16
N GLY A 106 -10.37 -2.58 -3.96
CA GLY A 106 -9.43 -1.88 -3.08
C GLY A 106 -9.50 -2.36 -1.62
N THR A 107 -10.72 -2.60 -1.13
CA THR A 107 -10.92 -3.19 0.21
C THR A 107 -10.37 -4.60 0.29
N ARG A 108 -10.72 -5.45 -0.67
CA ARG A 108 -10.22 -6.83 -0.75
C ARG A 108 -8.71 -6.92 -0.86
N ALA A 109 -8.10 -6.00 -1.61
CA ALA A 109 -6.64 -5.96 -1.74
C ALA A 109 -5.96 -5.62 -0.41
N GLN A 110 -6.53 -4.73 0.41
CA GLN A 110 -6.00 -4.43 1.74
C GLN A 110 -6.14 -5.63 2.69
N GLU A 111 -7.31 -6.27 2.71
CA GLU A 111 -7.58 -7.48 3.49
C GLU A 111 -6.62 -8.60 3.10
N TRP A 112 -6.45 -8.82 1.80
CA TRP A 112 -5.52 -9.83 1.28
C TRP A 112 -4.08 -9.60 1.75
N VAL A 113 -3.60 -8.34 1.76
CA VAL A 113 -2.25 -8.03 2.26
C VAL A 113 -2.14 -8.33 3.75
N ALA A 114 -3.16 -8.00 4.56
CA ALA A 114 -3.17 -8.32 5.98
C ALA A 114 -3.10 -9.83 6.23
N ASP A 115 -3.92 -10.59 5.53
CA ASP A 115 -3.96 -12.06 5.62
C ASP A 115 -2.65 -12.68 5.12
N PHE A 116 -2.07 -12.14 4.05
CA PHE A 116 -0.79 -12.57 3.51
C PHE A 116 0.34 -12.37 4.53
N VAL A 117 0.44 -11.18 5.11
CA VAL A 117 1.45 -10.89 6.15
C VAL A 117 1.32 -11.85 7.34
N ALA A 118 0.08 -12.12 7.78
CA ALA A 118 -0.18 -13.02 8.88
C ALA A 118 0.12 -14.48 8.53
N SER A 119 -0.36 -14.97 7.39
CA SER A 119 -0.19 -16.37 6.96
C SER A 119 1.25 -16.75 6.64
N GLU A 120 2.03 -15.80 6.12
CA GLU A 120 3.45 -15.99 5.82
C GLU A 120 4.35 -15.70 7.04
N ASN A 121 3.79 -15.28 8.16
CA ASN A 121 4.56 -14.85 9.35
C ASN A 121 5.65 -13.82 9.01
N ILE A 122 5.32 -12.85 8.16
CA ILE A 122 6.30 -11.83 7.74
C ILE A 122 6.66 -10.95 8.93
N PRO A 123 7.92 -10.91 9.38
CA PRO A 123 8.32 -10.10 10.52
C PRO A 123 8.39 -8.63 10.12
N CYS A 124 7.27 -7.94 10.20
CA CYS A 124 7.15 -6.51 9.95
C CYS A 124 6.23 -5.85 10.98
N ASP A 125 6.38 -4.54 11.14
CA ASP A 125 5.55 -3.74 12.06
C ASP A 125 4.18 -3.45 11.42
N PHE A 126 3.46 -4.51 11.01
CA PHE A 126 2.14 -4.37 10.40
C PHE A 126 1.12 -3.92 11.43
N ALA A 127 0.45 -2.80 11.16
CA ALA A 127 -0.60 -2.27 12.00
C ALA A 127 -1.69 -1.58 11.16
N ILE A 128 -2.92 -1.56 11.67
CA ILE A 128 -4.05 -0.81 11.11
C ILE A 128 -4.42 0.31 12.10
N PRO A 129 -3.64 1.39 12.16
CA PRO A 129 -3.84 2.47 13.13
C PRO A 129 -5.02 3.38 12.79
N GLY A 130 -5.66 3.17 11.64
CA GLY A 130 -6.64 4.10 11.07
C GLY A 130 -5.98 5.21 10.24
N LYS A 131 -6.81 6.12 9.73
CA LYS A 131 -6.38 7.25 8.90
C LYS A 131 -7.02 8.53 9.38
N PHE A 132 -6.21 9.57 9.54
CA PHE A 132 -6.69 10.93 9.74
C PHE A 132 -6.54 11.73 8.46
N THR A 133 -7.57 12.50 8.10
CA THR A 133 -7.53 13.43 6.97
C THR A 133 -7.96 14.81 7.44
N GLY A 134 -7.03 15.77 7.41
CA GLY A 134 -7.28 17.15 7.76
C GLY A 134 -7.86 17.95 6.58
N ALA A 135 -8.87 18.77 6.85
CA ALA A 135 -9.36 19.75 5.89
C ALA A 135 -8.52 21.03 5.95
N HIS A 136 -8.16 21.60 4.81
CA HIS A 136 -7.37 22.83 4.73
C HIS A 136 -8.21 24.11 4.87
N ASN A 137 -9.52 24.01 4.67
CA ASN A 137 -10.47 25.12 4.80
C ASN A 137 -11.89 24.61 5.11
N PRO A 138 -12.82 25.51 5.54
CA PRO A 138 -14.18 25.12 5.88
C PRO A 138 -14.95 24.43 4.74
N ALA A 139 -14.82 24.91 3.52
CA ALA A 139 -15.54 24.32 2.38
C ALA A 139 -15.10 22.87 2.11
N GLN A 140 -13.80 22.58 2.28
CA GLN A 140 -13.29 21.22 2.18
C GLN A 140 -13.80 20.35 3.34
N PHE A 141 -13.86 20.87 4.56
CA PHE A 141 -14.43 20.15 5.70
C PHE A 141 -15.88 19.75 5.44
N GLU A 142 -16.71 20.69 4.98
CA GLU A 142 -18.11 20.40 4.64
C GLU A 142 -18.25 19.38 3.52
N ALA A 143 -17.38 19.44 2.50
CA ALA A 143 -17.38 18.46 1.41
C ALA A 143 -17.03 17.06 1.94
N MET A 144 -16.03 16.96 2.82
CA MET A 144 -15.64 15.69 3.44
C MET A 144 -16.74 15.15 4.37
N ALA A 145 -17.38 16.01 5.16
CA ALA A 145 -18.49 15.62 6.03
C ALA A 145 -19.69 15.10 5.22
N ARG A 146 -20.03 15.80 4.12
CA ARG A 146 -21.07 15.30 3.19
C ARG A 146 -20.69 13.96 2.55
N ALA A 147 -19.45 13.79 2.13
CA ALA A 147 -18.98 12.52 1.57
C ALA A 147 -19.04 11.38 2.61
N ALA A 148 -18.70 11.67 3.86
CA ALA A 148 -18.80 10.69 4.96
C ALA A 148 -20.25 10.28 5.25
N ALA A 149 -21.20 11.21 5.15
CA ALA A 149 -22.63 10.95 5.36
C ALA A 149 -23.32 10.24 4.18
N ASN A 150 -22.76 10.33 2.98
CA ASN A 150 -23.35 9.81 1.75
C ASN A 150 -22.45 8.74 1.09
N GLN A 151 -21.95 7.82 1.90
CA GLN A 151 -21.17 6.71 1.37
C GLN A 151 -22.05 5.77 0.53
N PRO A 152 -21.54 5.17 -0.55
CA PRO A 152 -22.29 4.17 -1.31
C PRO A 152 -22.61 2.95 -0.44
N GLU A 153 -23.84 2.46 -0.55
CA GLU A 153 -24.29 1.25 0.14
C GLU A 153 -23.35 0.05 -0.19
N GLY A 154 -22.89 -0.64 0.84
CA GLY A 154 -21.96 -1.77 0.71
C GLY A 154 -20.47 -1.37 0.56
N LEU A 155 -20.15 -0.06 0.63
CA LEU A 155 -18.78 0.47 0.64
C LEU A 155 -18.56 1.41 1.83
N GLU A 156 -19.40 1.33 2.83
CA GLU A 156 -19.32 2.19 4.00
C GLU A 156 -18.04 1.92 4.81
N GLU A 157 -17.42 3.01 5.18
CA GLU A 157 -16.29 3.00 6.12
C GLU A 157 -16.75 3.63 7.43
N PRO A 158 -16.33 3.12 8.58
CA PRO A 158 -16.59 3.77 9.87
C PRO A 158 -15.79 5.07 9.95
N LEU A 159 -16.44 6.20 9.59
CA LEU A 159 -15.83 7.52 9.57
C LEU A 159 -16.36 8.37 10.73
N GLN A 160 -15.45 9.02 11.44
CA GLN A 160 -15.77 10.01 12.45
C GLN A 160 -15.44 11.41 11.92
N VAL A 161 -16.46 12.25 11.81
CA VAL A 161 -16.28 13.67 11.49
C VAL A 161 -15.98 14.43 12.76
N ILE A 162 -14.80 15.05 12.85
CA ILE A 162 -14.34 15.80 14.02
C ILE A 162 -14.38 17.29 13.72
N PRO A 163 -15.27 18.07 14.36
CA PRO A 163 -15.34 19.52 14.20
C PRO A 163 -14.05 20.20 14.68
N ARG A 164 -13.76 21.38 14.13
CA ARG A 164 -12.55 22.15 14.45
C ARG A 164 -12.39 22.43 15.94
N GLU A 165 -13.47 22.74 16.63
CA GLU A 165 -13.49 23.04 18.06
C GLU A 165 -13.02 21.85 18.89
N CYS A 166 -13.33 20.63 18.44
CA CYS A 166 -12.88 19.39 19.07
C CYS A 166 -11.42 19.07 18.72
N SER A 167 -10.97 19.39 17.53
CA SER A 167 -9.58 19.10 17.12
C SER A 167 -8.55 19.96 17.86
N ILE A 168 -8.91 21.21 18.21
CA ILE A 168 -8.03 22.18 18.91
C ILE A 168 -8.01 21.95 20.42
N ARG A 169 -9.11 21.46 21.01
CA ARG A 169 -9.26 21.33 22.47
C ARG A 169 -8.86 19.96 23.04
N GLY A 170 -8.20 19.12 22.24
CA GLY A 170 -7.78 17.80 22.73
C GLY A 170 -8.96 16.86 23.04
N CYS A 171 -10.12 17.06 22.41
CA CYS A 171 -11.23 16.09 22.44
C CYS A 171 -10.84 14.73 21.82
N TRP A 172 -9.58 14.56 21.55
CA TRP A 172 -8.94 13.32 21.13
C TRP A 172 -8.72 12.42 22.33
N ASN A 173 -9.76 11.85 22.86
CA ASN A 173 -9.63 10.72 23.78
C ASN A 173 -9.50 9.44 22.95
N GLY A 174 -8.31 9.20 22.46
CA GLY A 174 -7.96 7.94 21.82
C GLY A 174 -8.11 7.98 20.30
N TYR A 175 -7.18 7.38 19.65
CA TYR A 175 -7.20 6.99 18.24
C TYR A 175 -8.58 6.48 17.88
N ALA A 176 -9.17 6.98 16.80
CA ALA A 176 -10.28 6.29 16.17
C ALA A 176 -9.76 4.89 15.79
N ARG A 177 -9.97 3.92 16.66
CA ARG A 177 -9.82 2.52 16.31
C ARG A 177 -10.94 2.23 15.34
N LEU A 178 -10.59 2.23 14.07
CA LEU A 178 -11.39 1.53 13.10
C LEU A 178 -11.19 0.05 13.41
N ALA A 179 -12.24 -0.55 13.94
CA ALA A 179 -12.29 -1.99 14.17
C ALA A 179 -12.29 -2.73 12.83
#